data_483c89a506a2146696ba44aa14e7deec
#
_entry.id   483c89a506a2146696ba44aa14e7deec
#
_cell.length_a   1.000
_cell.length_b   1.000
_cell.length_c   1.000
_cell.angle_alpha   90.00
_cell.angle_beta   90.00
_cell.angle_gamma   90.00
#
_symmetry.space_group_name_H-M   'P 1'
#
loop_
_entity.id
_entity.type
_entity.pdbx_description
1 polymer ?
#
loop_
_entity_poly.entity_id
_entity_poly.type
_entity_poly.pdbx_seq_one_letter_code
_entity_poly.pdbx_strand_id
1 'polypeptide(L)'
;MLVNKDGRPAGSKSFMWVYRSGYMYSDEQIVLYEYQRTRNASHPRQFLKDYSGVCVTDGYQVYHTVEKELEDLRIAGCWVHCRRKFDEALKAVPKAAQKESISYLVIKQIQAVYREDDKLKELKPKDRLKQHQVVIKPLVDLRTLNQTKEKPAQLN
;
A
#
# COMPACT_ATOMS: atom_id res chain seq x y z
N MET A 1 11.10 14.95 8.32
CA MET A 1 12.34 14.96 9.13
C MET A 1 13.01 16.31 8.97
N LEU A 2 13.54 16.88 10.04
CA LEU A 2 14.32 18.12 10.01
C LEU A 2 15.81 17.76 10.15
N VAL A 3 16.66 18.34 9.30
CA VAL A 3 18.10 18.09 9.30
C VAL A 3 18.83 19.41 9.35
N ASN A 4 19.65 19.62 10.38
CA ASN A 4 20.32 20.88 10.65
C ASN A 4 21.69 21.03 9.97
N LYS A 5 22.17 19.99 9.26
CA LYS A 5 23.54 19.95 8.73
C LYS A 5 23.67 20.02 7.21
N ASP A 6 22.59 20.30 6.47
CA ASP A 6 22.63 20.33 5.01
C ASP A 6 22.72 21.75 4.40
N GLY A 7 23.00 22.75 5.24
CA GLY A 7 23.16 24.15 4.83
C GLY A 7 21.84 24.88 4.55
N ARG A 8 20.69 24.27 4.81
CA ARG A 8 19.37 24.89 4.65
C ARG A 8 18.88 25.55 5.94
N PRO A 9 17.95 26.51 5.88
CA PRO A 9 17.35 27.11 7.07
C PRO A 9 16.74 26.05 8.00
N ALA A 10 16.81 26.31 9.30
CA ALA A 10 16.14 25.50 10.31
C ALA A 10 14.63 25.41 9.98
N GLY A 11 14.05 24.21 10.07
CA GLY A 11 12.67 23.96 9.68
C GLY A 11 12.46 23.49 8.24
N SER A 12 13.48 23.49 7.39
CA SER A 12 13.38 22.91 6.03
C SER A 12 13.02 21.43 6.08
N LYS A 13 11.97 21.05 5.34
CA LYS A 13 11.55 19.64 5.26
C LYS A 13 12.56 18.84 4.45
N SER A 14 12.87 17.65 4.92
CA SER A 14 13.68 16.62 4.27
C SER A 14 12.97 15.30 4.35
N PHE A 15 13.37 14.36 3.51
CA PHE A 15 12.67 13.10 3.35
C PHE A 15 13.65 11.93 3.50
N MET A 16 13.18 10.86 4.10
CA MET A 16 13.87 9.60 4.13
C MET A 16 13.09 8.61 3.26
N TRP A 17 13.69 8.19 2.18
CA TRP A 17 13.18 7.06 1.40
C TRP A 17 13.64 5.79 2.09
N VAL A 18 12.73 4.83 2.19
CA VAL A 18 13.01 3.55 2.84
C VAL A 18 12.65 2.45 1.85
N TYR A 19 13.64 1.64 1.51
CA TYR A 19 13.49 0.49 0.64
C TYR A 19 13.71 -0.77 1.47
N ARG A 20 12.84 -1.73 1.32
CA ARG A 20 12.88 -2.97 2.10
C ARG A 20 12.68 -4.18 1.18
N SER A 21 13.52 -5.22 1.36
CA SER A 21 13.30 -6.51 0.70
C SER A 21 12.03 -7.19 1.20
N GLY A 22 11.37 -7.95 0.32
CA GLY A 22 10.22 -8.77 0.69
C GLY A 22 10.63 -9.92 1.61
N TYR A 23 9.93 -10.12 2.71
CA TYR A 23 10.23 -11.16 3.70
C TYR A 23 10.09 -12.60 3.18
N MET A 24 9.41 -12.77 2.05
CA MET A 24 9.15 -14.09 1.45
C MET A 24 10.28 -14.60 0.54
N TYR A 25 11.25 -13.75 0.22
CA TYR A 25 12.28 -14.07 -0.79
C TYR A 25 13.67 -14.27 -0.19
N SER A 26 13.87 -13.96 1.08
CA SER A 26 15.13 -14.11 1.78
C SER A 26 14.91 -14.22 3.28
N ASP A 27 15.65 -15.08 3.95
CA ASP A 27 15.71 -15.14 5.42
C ASP A 27 16.36 -13.88 5.99
N GLU A 28 17.17 -13.20 5.18
CA GLU A 28 17.81 -11.93 5.53
C GLU A 28 17.00 -10.75 4.97
N GLN A 29 16.51 -9.91 5.88
CA GLN A 29 15.78 -8.70 5.54
C GLN A 29 16.75 -7.54 5.34
N ILE A 30 16.72 -6.94 4.16
CA ILE A 30 17.50 -5.74 3.84
C ILE A 30 16.59 -4.52 3.96
N VAL A 31 17.05 -3.51 4.71
CA VAL A 31 16.38 -2.20 4.81
C VAL A 31 17.41 -1.12 4.49
N LEU A 32 17.14 -0.36 3.44
CA LEU A 32 17.99 0.74 3.00
C LEU A 32 17.29 2.07 3.28
N TYR A 33 18.05 3.04 3.76
CA TYR A 33 17.60 4.39 4.05
C TYR A 33 18.35 5.37 3.16
N GLU A 34 17.61 6.16 2.40
CA GLU A 34 18.15 7.18 1.52
C GLU A 34 17.63 8.55 1.93
N TYR A 35 18.52 9.42 2.39
CA TYR A 35 18.17 10.82 2.68
C TYR A 35 18.08 11.62 1.41
N GLN A 36 16.98 12.39 1.26
CA GLN A 36 16.78 13.30 0.15
C GLN A 36 16.18 14.63 0.60
N ARG A 37 16.60 15.72 -0.06
CA ARG A 37 16.07 17.07 0.20
C ARG A 37 14.64 17.26 -0.33
N THR A 38 14.22 16.43 -1.28
CA THR A 38 12.93 16.53 -1.96
C THR A 38 12.23 15.18 -2.01
N ARG A 39 10.94 15.19 -2.42
CA ARG A 39 10.18 13.99 -2.77
C ARG A 39 10.01 13.83 -4.29
N ASN A 40 11.03 14.20 -5.05
CA ASN A 40 10.99 14.15 -6.51
C ASN A 40 11.02 12.70 -7.01
N ALA A 41 10.37 12.45 -8.16
CA ALA A 41 10.35 11.14 -8.84
C ALA A 41 11.74 10.64 -9.25
N SER A 42 12.71 11.54 -9.43
CA SER A 42 14.09 11.17 -9.77
C SER A 42 14.75 10.23 -8.77
N HIS A 43 14.39 10.33 -7.47
CA HIS A 43 14.98 9.49 -6.44
C HIS A 43 14.54 8.02 -6.58
N PRO A 44 13.26 7.66 -6.53
CA PRO A 44 12.85 6.28 -6.74
C PRO A 44 13.13 5.79 -8.17
N ARG A 45 13.12 6.66 -9.19
CA ARG A 45 13.51 6.29 -10.56
C ARG A 45 14.95 5.81 -10.60
N GLN A 46 15.88 6.56 -10.00
CA GLN A 46 17.29 6.18 -9.97
C GLN A 46 17.54 4.90 -9.17
N PHE A 47 16.83 4.72 -8.06
CA PHE A 47 16.96 3.54 -7.22
C PHE A 47 16.40 2.28 -7.92
N LEU A 48 15.26 2.41 -8.61
CA LEU A 48 14.54 1.29 -9.22
C LEU A 48 14.89 1.06 -10.70
N LYS A 49 15.84 1.79 -11.28
CA LYS A 49 16.14 1.78 -12.73
C LYS A 49 16.43 0.39 -13.30
N ASP A 50 17.10 -0.45 -12.51
CA ASP A 50 17.51 -1.82 -12.90
C ASP A 50 16.66 -2.89 -12.19
N TYR A 51 15.55 -2.48 -11.54
CA TYR A 51 14.68 -3.39 -10.80
C TYR A 51 13.58 -3.94 -11.71
N SER A 52 13.43 -5.26 -11.70
CA SER A 52 12.33 -5.97 -12.35
C SER A 52 11.48 -6.67 -11.30
N GLY A 53 10.16 -6.48 -11.34
CA GLY A 53 9.22 -7.14 -10.45
C GLY A 53 8.18 -6.23 -9.82
N VAL A 54 7.61 -6.64 -8.70
CA VAL A 54 6.56 -5.91 -7.99
C VAL A 54 7.13 -5.14 -6.80
N CYS A 55 6.88 -3.84 -6.77
CA CYS A 55 7.23 -2.97 -5.66
C CYS A 55 5.96 -2.56 -4.89
N VAL A 56 5.87 -2.90 -3.61
CA VAL A 56 4.75 -2.51 -2.75
C VAL A 56 5.03 -1.14 -2.13
N THR A 57 4.16 -0.16 -2.38
CA THR A 57 4.37 1.23 -1.97
C THR A 57 3.27 1.77 -1.05
N ASP A 58 3.53 2.90 -0.41
CA ASP A 58 2.58 3.61 0.45
C ASP A 58 1.45 4.33 -0.31
N GLY A 59 1.43 4.22 -1.65
CA GLY A 59 0.46 4.87 -2.53
C GLY A 59 0.84 6.30 -2.88
N TYR A 60 2.10 6.73 -2.68
CA TYR A 60 2.56 8.02 -3.16
C TYR A 60 2.59 8.04 -4.69
N GLN A 61 1.94 9.05 -5.28
CA GLN A 61 1.70 9.16 -6.73
C GLN A 61 2.96 9.06 -7.61
N VAL A 62 4.11 9.45 -7.05
CA VAL A 62 5.40 9.42 -7.75
C VAL A 62 5.78 8.00 -8.22
N TYR A 63 5.43 6.96 -7.47
CA TYR A 63 5.71 5.59 -7.87
C TYR A 63 4.98 5.18 -9.15
N HIS A 64 3.73 5.65 -9.35
CA HIS A 64 2.98 5.40 -10.59
C HIS A 64 3.56 6.14 -11.79
N THR A 65 4.26 7.27 -11.56
CA THR A 65 5.01 7.95 -12.62
C THR A 65 6.20 7.10 -13.04
N VAL A 66 6.97 6.58 -12.07
CA VAL A 66 8.13 5.71 -12.32
C VAL A 66 7.73 4.39 -12.99
N GLU A 67 6.60 3.79 -12.58
CA GLU A 67 6.05 2.57 -13.19
C GLU A 67 5.80 2.72 -14.70
N LYS A 68 5.31 3.87 -15.14
CA LYS A 68 5.06 4.14 -16.57
C LYS A 68 6.33 4.25 -17.41
N GLU A 69 7.46 4.52 -16.76
CA GLU A 69 8.76 4.73 -17.42
C GLU A 69 9.61 3.46 -17.41
N LEU A 70 9.36 2.52 -16.51
CA LEU A 70 10.12 1.28 -16.33
C LEU A 70 9.24 0.06 -16.69
N GLU A 71 9.58 -0.57 -17.81
CA GLU A 71 8.75 -1.63 -18.42
C GLU A 71 8.51 -2.83 -17.50
N ASP A 72 9.53 -3.25 -16.76
CA ASP A 72 9.48 -4.44 -15.89
C ASP A 72 9.06 -4.15 -14.44
N LEU A 73 8.78 -2.89 -14.10
CA LEU A 73 8.30 -2.49 -12.78
C LEU A 73 6.77 -2.54 -12.72
N ARG A 74 6.23 -3.14 -11.65
CA ARG A 74 4.81 -3.06 -11.29
C ARG A 74 4.65 -2.53 -9.88
N ILE A 75 3.75 -1.55 -9.70
CA ILE A 75 3.47 -0.95 -8.40
C ILE A 75 2.21 -1.56 -7.80
N ALA A 76 2.33 -2.06 -6.59
CA ALA A 76 1.21 -2.52 -5.78
C ALA A 76 1.02 -1.59 -4.57
N GLY A 77 -0.24 -1.27 -4.26
CA GLY A 77 -0.56 -0.47 -3.08
C GLY A 77 -0.45 -1.28 -1.79
N CYS A 78 0.16 -0.70 -0.77
CA CYS A 78 0.28 -1.32 0.53
C CYS A 78 -1.07 -1.32 1.28
N TRP A 79 -1.57 -2.50 1.62
CA TRP A 79 -2.82 -2.67 2.36
C TRP A 79 -2.79 -2.03 3.76
N VAL A 80 -1.64 -1.99 4.42
CA VAL A 80 -1.49 -1.34 5.73
C VAL A 80 -1.73 0.16 5.62
N HIS A 81 -1.18 0.81 4.58
CA HIS A 81 -1.41 2.24 4.33
C HIS A 81 -2.85 2.52 3.90
N CYS A 82 -3.43 1.66 3.08
CA CYS A 82 -4.85 1.72 2.74
C CYS A 82 -5.74 1.64 3.99
N ARG A 83 -5.53 0.62 4.83
CA ARG A 83 -6.27 0.43 6.07
C ARG A 83 -6.17 1.63 7.01
N ARG A 84 -4.97 2.22 7.17
CA ARG A 84 -4.74 3.40 8.02
C ARG A 84 -5.66 4.55 7.63
N LYS A 85 -5.86 4.82 6.34
CA LYS A 85 -6.75 5.89 5.86
C LYS A 85 -8.20 5.65 6.26
N PHE A 86 -8.66 4.41 6.23
CA PHE A 86 -10.00 4.06 6.71
C PHE A 86 -10.11 4.13 8.24
N ASP A 87 -9.07 3.75 8.99
CA ASP A 87 -9.02 3.93 10.45
C ASP A 87 -9.10 5.43 10.84
N GLU A 88 -8.40 6.30 10.12
CA GLU A 88 -8.46 7.75 10.32
C GLU A 88 -9.85 8.31 10.00
N ALA A 89 -10.45 7.90 8.89
CA ALA A 89 -11.82 8.31 8.52
C ALA A 89 -12.84 7.79 9.53
N LEU A 90 -12.70 6.57 10.04
CA LEU A 90 -13.59 5.99 11.04
C LEU A 90 -13.60 6.77 12.37
N LYS A 91 -12.45 7.32 12.78
CA LYS A 91 -12.34 8.15 13.99
C LYS A 91 -13.17 9.42 13.91
N ALA A 92 -13.43 9.94 12.71
CA ALA A 92 -14.29 11.11 12.49
C ALA A 92 -15.80 10.78 12.55
N VAL A 93 -16.17 9.49 12.52
CA VAL A 93 -17.56 9.04 12.57
C VAL A 93 -18.01 8.91 14.02
N PRO A 94 -19.20 9.44 14.42
CA PRO A 94 -19.76 9.23 15.76
C PRO A 94 -19.84 7.74 16.12
N LYS A 95 -19.49 7.38 17.35
CA LYS A 95 -19.39 5.97 17.81
C LYS A 95 -20.64 5.13 17.48
N ALA A 96 -21.83 5.70 17.62
CA ALA A 96 -23.09 5.02 17.34
C ALA A 96 -23.25 4.63 15.85
N ALA A 97 -22.68 5.42 14.92
CA ALA A 97 -22.78 5.18 13.47
C ALA A 97 -21.58 4.45 12.88
N GLN A 98 -20.52 4.19 13.67
CA GLN A 98 -19.28 3.60 13.13
C GLN A 98 -19.52 2.25 12.46
N LYS A 99 -20.33 1.36 13.04
CA LYS A 99 -20.56 0.00 12.53
C LYS A 99 -21.24 -0.04 11.16
N GLU A 100 -21.99 1.00 10.83
CA GLU A 100 -22.70 1.14 9.55
C GLU A 100 -21.87 1.90 8.50
N SER A 101 -20.76 2.51 8.92
CA SER A 101 -19.92 3.30 8.03
C SER A 101 -19.16 2.42 7.03
N ILE A 102 -18.95 2.95 5.82
CA ILE A 102 -18.13 2.32 4.78
C ILE A 102 -16.71 2.02 5.31
N SER A 103 -16.14 2.93 6.10
CA SER A 103 -14.82 2.76 6.69
C SER A 103 -14.72 1.52 7.56
N TYR A 104 -15.74 1.28 8.41
CA TYR A 104 -15.80 0.08 9.25
C TYR A 104 -15.90 -1.20 8.40
N LEU A 105 -16.77 -1.21 7.39
CA LEU A 105 -16.96 -2.36 6.51
C LEU A 105 -15.66 -2.68 5.74
N VAL A 106 -14.97 -1.67 5.23
CA VAL A 106 -13.68 -1.84 4.55
C VAL A 106 -12.62 -2.40 5.49
N ILE A 107 -12.51 -1.89 6.71
CA ILE A 107 -11.56 -2.40 7.71
C ILE A 107 -11.84 -3.87 8.02
N LYS A 108 -13.10 -4.24 8.19
CA LYS A 108 -13.50 -5.64 8.43
C LYS A 108 -13.15 -6.54 7.25
N GLN A 109 -13.31 -6.05 6.02
CA GLN A 109 -12.95 -6.80 4.82
C GLN A 109 -11.42 -7.01 4.73
N ILE A 110 -10.63 -5.97 4.99
CA ILE A 110 -9.17 -6.09 5.04
C ILE A 110 -8.75 -7.10 6.11
N GLN A 111 -9.38 -7.08 7.30
CA GLN A 111 -9.12 -8.04 8.35
C GLN A 111 -9.47 -9.49 7.94
N ALA A 112 -10.54 -9.67 7.16
CA ALA A 112 -10.89 -10.99 6.63
C ALA A 112 -9.82 -11.49 5.64
N VAL A 113 -9.36 -10.65 4.73
CA VAL A 113 -8.28 -10.97 3.80
C VAL A 113 -7.02 -11.40 4.55
N TYR A 114 -6.57 -10.64 5.53
CA TYR A 114 -5.37 -10.99 6.32
C TYR A 114 -5.55 -12.30 7.08
N ARG A 115 -6.71 -12.53 7.69
CA ARG A 115 -6.98 -13.77 8.42
C ARG A 115 -6.93 -15.00 7.52
N GLU A 116 -7.44 -14.90 6.29
CA GLU A 116 -7.37 -16.00 5.32
C GLU A 116 -5.93 -16.16 4.78
N ASP A 117 -5.22 -15.08 4.50
CA ASP A 117 -3.82 -15.14 4.07
C ASP A 117 -2.91 -15.76 5.12
N ASP A 118 -3.14 -15.47 6.41
CA ASP A 118 -2.40 -16.06 7.52
C ASP A 118 -2.46 -17.59 7.55
N LYS A 119 -3.58 -18.18 7.15
CA LYS A 119 -3.73 -19.64 7.06
C LYS A 119 -2.90 -20.27 5.95
N LEU A 120 -2.48 -19.46 4.99
CA LEU A 120 -1.74 -19.89 3.79
C LEU A 120 -0.24 -19.69 3.89
N LYS A 121 0.28 -19.16 5.01
CA LYS A 121 1.70 -18.79 5.18
C LYS A 121 2.65 -19.94 4.96
N GLU A 122 2.30 -21.13 5.48
CA GLU A 122 3.15 -22.33 5.46
C GLU A 122 3.11 -23.05 4.10
N LEU A 123 2.25 -22.65 3.19
CA LEU A 123 2.17 -23.25 1.87
C LEU A 123 3.35 -22.83 0.99
N LYS A 124 3.81 -23.76 0.14
CA LYS A 124 4.78 -23.43 -0.91
C LYS A 124 4.25 -22.35 -1.83
N PRO A 125 5.09 -21.46 -2.39
CA PRO A 125 4.66 -20.32 -3.18
C PRO A 125 3.65 -20.65 -4.29
N LYS A 126 3.84 -21.74 -5.00
CA LYS A 126 2.94 -22.18 -6.08
C LYS A 126 1.54 -22.56 -5.57
N ASP A 127 1.48 -23.27 -4.44
CA ASP A 127 0.22 -23.70 -3.84
C ASP A 127 -0.48 -22.53 -3.15
N ARG A 128 0.27 -21.67 -2.50
CA ARG A 128 -0.24 -20.41 -1.95
C ARG A 128 -0.86 -19.54 -3.04
N LEU A 129 -0.22 -19.39 -4.19
CA LEU A 129 -0.79 -18.64 -5.32
C LEU A 129 -2.13 -19.20 -5.78
N LYS A 130 -2.24 -20.54 -5.91
CA LYS A 130 -3.52 -21.20 -6.25
C LYS A 130 -4.59 -20.90 -5.21
N GLN A 131 -4.27 -21.03 -3.92
CA GLN A 131 -5.21 -20.76 -2.84
C GLN A 131 -5.61 -19.27 -2.78
N HIS A 132 -4.71 -18.34 -3.08
CA HIS A 132 -5.04 -16.93 -3.21
C HIS A 132 -6.11 -16.68 -4.29
N GLN A 133 -6.02 -17.36 -5.43
CA GLN A 133 -7.04 -17.22 -6.50
C GLN A 133 -8.42 -17.72 -6.04
N VAL A 134 -8.47 -18.75 -5.21
CA VAL A 134 -9.72 -19.37 -4.75
C VAL A 134 -10.31 -18.65 -3.54
N VAL A 135 -9.47 -18.25 -2.57
CA VAL A 135 -9.92 -17.75 -1.26
C VAL A 135 -9.84 -16.23 -1.17
N ILE A 136 -8.71 -15.65 -1.55
CA ILE A 136 -8.45 -14.22 -1.37
C ILE A 136 -9.07 -13.37 -2.48
N LYS A 137 -8.91 -13.78 -3.73
CA LYS A 137 -9.42 -13.02 -4.87
C LYS A 137 -10.92 -12.73 -4.77
N PRO A 138 -11.81 -13.70 -4.46
CA PRO A 138 -13.23 -13.41 -4.29
C PRO A 138 -13.53 -12.39 -3.19
N LEU A 139 -12.78 -12.40 -2.08
CA LEU A 139 -12.93 -11.41 -1.01
C LEU A 139 -12.60 -9.99 -1.49
N VAL A 140 -11.64 -9.85 -2.38
CA VAL A 140 -11.26 -8.56 -2.98
C VAL A 140 -12.29 -8.13 -4.02
N ASP A 141 -12.74 -9.05 -4.88
CA ASP A 141 -13.68 -8.79 -5.99
C ASP A 141 -15.08 -8.38 -5.49
N LEU A 142 -15.56 -8.97 -4.40
CA LEU A 142 -16.84 -8.59 -3.77
C LEU A 142 -16.89 -7.13 -3.34
N ARG A 143 -15.77 -6.52 -2.97
CA ARG A 143 -15.68 -5.08 -2.68
C ARG A 143 -15.98 -4.23 -3.90
N THR A 144 -15.43 -4.60 -5.05
CA THR A 144 -15.62 -3.88 -6.31
C THR A 144 -17.11 -3.87 -6.71
N LEU A 145 -17.80 -4.98 -6.52
CA LEU A 145 -19.22 -5.10 -6.82
C LEU A 145 -20.13 -4.26 -5.91
N ASN A 146 -19.78 -4.12 -4.63
CA ASN A 146 -20.55 -3.29 -3.70
C ASN A 146 -20.37 -1.79 -3.97
N GLN A 147 -19.18 -1.36 -4.40
CA GLN A 147 -18.92 0.04 -4.78
C GLN A 147 -19.69 0.47 -6.05
N THR A 148 -19.99 -0.46 -6.97
CA THR A 148 -20.76 -0.16 -8.18
C THR A 148 -22.28 -0.08 -7.92
N LYS A 149 -22.79 -0.66 -6.83
CA LYS A 149 -24.21 -0.60 -6.46
C LYS A 149 -24.61 0.67 -5.70
N GLU A 150 -23.63 1.40 -5.13
CA GLU A 150 -23.86 2.60 -4.32
C GLU A 150 -23.57 3.92 -5.05
N LYS A 151 -23.66 3.98 -6.38
CA LYS A 151 -23.76 5.27 -7.05
C LYS A 151 -25.15 5.84 -6.72
N PRO A 152 -25.27 6.94 -5.96
CA PRO A 152 -26.56 7.58 -5.77
C PRO A 152 -27.11 7.95 -7.14
N ALA A 153 -28.38 7.60 -7.36
CA ALA A 153 -29.13 8.14 -8.50
C ALA A 153 -28.98 9.67 -8.43
N GLN A 154 -28.43 10.25 -9.47
CA GLN A 154 -28.42 11.71 -9.60
C GLN A 154 -29.88 12.14 -9.62
N LEU A 155 -30.31 12.83 -8.57
CA LEU A 155 -31.56 13.57 -8.56
C LEU A 155 -31.45 14.66 -9.63
N ASN A 156 -32.23 14.49 -10.69
CA ASN A 156 -32.52 15.54 -11.66
C ASN A 156 -33.28 16.70 -10.98
#